data_43da4b8931e74532a62c272c910ebef1
#
_entry.id   43da4b8931e74532a62c272c910ebef1
#
_cell.length_a   1.000
_cell.length_b   1.000
_cell.length_c   1.000
_cell.angle_alpha   90.00
_cell.angle_beta   90.00
_cell.angle_gamma   90.00
#
_symmetry.space_group_name_H-M   'P 1'
#
loop_
_entity.id
_entity.type
_entity.pdbx_description
1 polymer ?
#
loop_
_entity_poly.entity_id
_entity_poly.type
_entity_poly.pdbx_seq_one_letter_code
_entity_poly.pdbx_strand_id
1 'polypeptide(L)'
;NLRKAKIEKIIAQFEFDPLLEIKAKHLSGGQKKKLVISMALINDPKILLLDEPFAALDILTIKMLQNIIVSLQSIDKITVIVCDHQARDLLSCVDRAIVLSNGKIIASGSPSEIIKDSTAKSEYFGDEFKIN
;
A
#
# COMPACT_ATOMS: atom_id res chain seq x y z
N ASN A 1 -0.87 -21.09 -21.55
CA ASN A 1 -0.62 -19.69 -21.93
C ASN A 1 -0.25 -18.89 -20.66
N LEU A 2 1.02 -18.46 -20.58
CA LEU A 2 1.59 -17.74 -19.42
C LEU A 2 0.73 -16.53 -18.98
N ARG A 3 0.17 -15.81 -19.94
CA ARG A 3 -0.69 -14.64 -19.67
C ARG A 3 -1.98 -15.01 -18.94
N LYS A 4 -2.60 -16.14 -19.31
CA LYS A 4 -3.84 -16.61 -18.67
C LYS A 4 -3.57 -17.03 -17.20
N ALA A 5 -2.54 -17.82 -16.98
CA ALA A 5 -2.15 -18.25 -15.64
C ALA A 5 -1.83 -17.07 -14.71
N LYS A 6 -1.23 -15.99 -15.25
CA LYS A 6 -0.95 -14.79 -14.50
C LYS A 6 -2.23 -14.02 -14.11
N ILE A 7 -3.16 -13.90 -15.04
CA ILE A 7 -4.46 -13.27 -14.77
C ILE A 7 -5.20 -14.07 -13.69
N GLU A 8 -5.23 -15.39 -13.79
CA GLU A 8 -5.84 -16.27 -12.78
C GLU A 8 -5.19 -16.09 -11.39
N LYS A 9 -3.84 -16.00 -11.33
CA LYS A 9 -3.12 -15.70 -10.09
C LYS A 9 -3.55 -14.35 -9.50
N ILE A 10 -3.64 -13.32 -10.29
CA ILE A 10 -4.05 -11.97 -9.86
C ILE A 10 -5.51 -11.97 -9.40
N ILE A 11 -6.41 -12.63 -10.11
CA ILE A 11 -7.82 -12.77 -9.73
C ILE A 11 -7.92 -13.37 -8.32
N ALA A 12 -7.23 -14.48 -8.07
CA ALA A 12 -7.23 -15.14 -6.78
C ALA A 12 -6.59 -14.27 -5.67
N GLN A 13 -5.42 -13.65 -5.95
CA GLN A 13 -4.70 -12.83 -4.97
C GLN A 13 -5.50 -11.60 -4.52
N PHE A 14 -6.28 -11.01 -5.43
CA PHE A 14 -7.09 -9.83 -5.16
C PHE A 14 -8.57 -10.14 -4.89
N GLU A 15 -8.94 -11.42 -4.84
CA GLU A 15 -10.32 -11.87 -4.58
C GLU A 15 -11.32 -11.26 -5.55
N PHE A 16 -11.03 -11.33 -6.86
CA PHE A 16 -11.89 -10.76 -7.89
C PHE A 16 -12.99 -11.68 -8.37
N ASP A 17 -13.02 -12.97 -8.00
CA ASP A 17 -14.01 -13.94 -8.49
C ASP A 17 -15.46 -13.42 -8.47
N PRO A 18 -15.96 -12.83 -7.35
CA PRO A 18 -17.32 -12.33 -7.31
C PRO A 18 -17.55 -11.06 -8.13
N LEU A 19 -16.48 -10.45 -8.66
CA LEU A 19 -16.54 -9.16 -9.37
C LEU A 19 -16.32 -9.28 -10.88
N LEU A 20 -16.01 -10.48 -11.39
CA LEU A 20 -15.61 -10.68 -12.79
C LEU A 20 -16.66 -10.22 -13.80
N GLU A 21 -17.96 -10.37 -13.47
CA GLU A 21 -19.06 -9.96 -14.31
C GLU A 21 -19.50 -8.49 -14.10
N ILE A 22 -18.84 -7.78 -13.15
CA ILE A 22 -19.18 -6.40 -12.84
C ILE A 22 -18.33 -5.44 -13.68
N LYS A 23 -18.99 -4.53 -14.40
CA LYS A 23 -18.27 -3.49 -15.16
C LYS A 23 -17.49 -2.59 -14.22
N ALA A 24 -16.24 -2.25 -14.56
CA ALA A 24 -15.33 -1.45 -13.74
C ALA A 24 -15.93 -0.13 -13.23
N LYS A 25 -16.82 0.49 -14.00
CA LYS A 25 -17.54 1.73 -13.58
C LYS A 25 -18.43 1.54 -12.37
N HIS A 26 -18.91 0.33 -12.11
CA HIS A 26 -19.82 -0.01 -11.01
C HIS A 26 -19.08 -0.53 -9.76
N LEU A 27 -17.76 -0.66 -9.81
CA LEU A 27 -16.95 -1.06 -8.67
C LEU A 27 -16.93 0.05 -7.61
N SER A 28 -16.85 -0.35 -6.32
CA SER A 28 -16.61 0.56 -5.21
C SER A 28 -15.23 1.22 -5.31
N GLY A 29 -14.98 2.27 -4.51
CA GLY A 29 -13.67 2.93 -4.47
C GLY A 29 -12.52 1.97 -4.16
N GLY A 30 -12.68 1.11 -3.13
CA GLY A 30 -11.70 0.08 -2.77
C GLY A 30 -11.51 -0.97 -3.86
N GLN A 31 -12.59 -1.45 -4.48
CA GLN A 31 -12.51 -2.39 -5.59
C GLN A 31 -11.80 -1.79 -6.81
N LYS A 32 -12.02 -0.51 -7.10
CA LYS A 32 -11.28 0.21 -8.15
C LYS A 32 -9.79 0.31 -7.83
N LYS A 33 -9.41 0.62 -6.58
CA LYS A 33 -7.99 0.63 -6.17
C LYS A 33 -7.34 -0.75 -6.32
N LYS A 34 -8.01 -1.82 -5.88
CA LYS A 34 -7.57 -3.20 -6.13
C LYS A 34 -7.33 -3.46 -7.62
N LEU A 35 -8.28 -3.06 -8.47
CA LEU A 35 -8.18 -3.25 -9.93
C LEU A 35 -6.97 -2.49 -10.51
N VAL A 36 -6.75 -1.24 -10.14
CA VAL A 36 -5.63 -0.43 -10.63
C VAL A 36 -4.29 -1.07 -10.24
N ILE A 37 -4.13 -1.51 -8.99
CA ILE A 37 -2.91 -2.19 -8.53
C ILE A 37 -2.71 -3.49 -9.31
N SER A 38 -3.76 -4.30 -9.47
CA SER A 38 -3.69 -5.57 -10.21
C SER A 38 -3.31 -5.38 -11.68
N MET A 39 -3.79 -4.33 -12.31
CA MET A 39 -3.41 -3.98 -13.70
C MET A 39 -1.92 -3.62 -13.80
N ALA A 40 -1.36 -2.90 -12.82
CA ALA A 40 0.06 -2.59 -12.79
C ALA A 40 0.93 -3.85 -12.68
N LEU A 41 0.44 -4.89 -11.99
CA LEU A 41 1.17 -6.16 -11.81
C LEU A 41 1.21 -7.05 -13.06
N ILE A 42 0.34 -6.82 -14.04
CA ILE A 42 0.30 -7.63 -15.27
C ILE A 42 1.65 -7.63 -16.02
N ASN A 43 2.40 -6.55 -15.93
CA ASN A 43 3.67 -6.37 -16.65
C ASN A 43 4.92 -6.82 -15.87
N ASP A 44 4.78 -7.57 -14.79
CA ASP A 44 5.88 -8.03 -13.92
C ASP A 44 6.83 -6.90 -13.49
N PRO A 45 6.31 -5.83 -12.87
CA PRO A 45 7.15 -4.73 -12.44
C PRO A 45 8.13 -5.20 -11.35
N LYS A 46 9.35 -4.69 -11.40
CA LYS A 46 10.31 -4.87 -10.28
C LYS A 46 10.09 -3.83 -9.19
N ILE A 47 9.52 -2.69 -9.56
CA ILE A 47 9.19 -1.57 -8.66
C ILE A 47 7.76 -1.16 -8.92
N LEU A 48 6.96 -1.04 -7.86
CA LEU A 48 5.59 -0.53 -7.88
C LEU A 48 5.51 0.75 -7.06
N LEU A 49 4.97 1.80 -7.66
CA LEU A 49 4.74 3.08 -6.99
C LEU A 49 3.24 3.21 -6.69
N LEU A 50 2.89 3.44 -5.43
CA LEU A 50 1.52 3.64 -4.98
C LEU A 50 1.39 5.02 -4.35
N ASP A 51 0.50 5.83 -4.89
CA ASP A 51 0.20 7.16 -4.38
C ASP A 51 -1.18 7.17 -3.72
N GLU A 52 -1.20 7.50 -2.43
CA GLU A 52 -2.37 7.49 -1.54
C GLU A 52 -3.26 6.23 -1.65
N PRO A 53 -2.68 5.02 -1.53
CA PRO A 53 -3.47 3.80 -1.70
C PRO A 53 -4.54 3.60 -0.62
N PHE A 54 -4.37 4.17 0.57
CA PHE A 54 -5.31 4.02 1.69
C PHE A 54 -6.38 5.10 1.76
N ALA A 55 -6.28 6.19 0.97
CA ALA A 55 -7.20 7.31 1.04
C ALA A 55 -8.66 6.91 0.74
N ALA A 56 -9.59 7.38 1.59
CA ALA A 56 -11.04 7.17 1.47
C ALA A 56 -11.48 5.70 1.42
N LEU A 57 -10.79 4.83 2.16
CA LEU A 57 -11.13 3.41 2.29
C LEU A 57 -11.59 3.08 3.71
N ASP A 58 -12.40 2.03 3.82
CA ASP A 58 -12.77 1.43 5.09
C ASP A 58 -11.60 0.58 5.66
N ILE A 59 -11.66 0.31 6.97
CA ILE A 59 -10.59 -0.37 7.72
C ILE A 59 -10.28 -1.76 7.14
N LEU A 60 -11.31 -2.51 6.71
CA LEU A 60 -11.11 -3.87 6.18
C LEU A 60 -10.40 -3.82 4.83
N THR A 61 -10.76 -2.88 3.97
CA THR A 61 -10.10 -2.66 2.68
C THR A 61 -8.65 -2.19 2.87
N ILE A 62 -8.37 -1.32 3.84
CA ILE A 62 -6.99 -0.92 4.18
C ILE A 62 -6.17 -2.13 4.59
N LYS A 63 -6.65 -2.95 5.54
CA LYS A 63 -5.94 -4.16 5.99
C LYS A 63 -5.67 -5.14 4.86
N MET A 64 -6.63 -5.33 3.98
CA MET A 64 -6.44 -6.17 2.80
C MET A 64 -5.33 -5.62 1.89
N LEU A 65 -5.31 -4.31 1.60
CA LEU A 65 -4.27 -3.68 0.78
C LEU A 65 -2.89 -3.77 1.45
N GLN A 66 -2.80 -3.58 2.77
CA GLN A 66 -1.58 -3.78 3.55
C GLN A 66 -1.03 -5.20 3.37
N ASN A 67 -1.88 -6.22 3.49
CA ASN A 67 -1.49 -7.61 3.27
C ASN A 67 -1.00 -7.86 1.83
N ILE A 68 -1.66 -7.27 0.84
CA ILE A 68 -1.22 -7.33 -0.55
C ILE A 68 0.16 -6.69 -0.71
N ILE A 69 0.38 -5.49 -0.20
CA ILE A 69 1.68 -4.77 -0.27
C ILE A 69 2.80 -5.62 0.35
N VAL A 70 2.57 -6.18 1.54
CA VAL A 70 3.53 -7.07 2.20
C VAL A 70 3.80 -8.32 1.36
N SER A 71 2.78 -8.94 0.78
CA SER A 71 2.95 -10.15 -0.05
C SER A 71 3.70 -9.88 -1.35
N LEU A 72 3.47 -8.73 -1.98
CA LEU A 72 4.19 -8.31 -3.19
C LEU A 72 5.70 -8.20 -2.93
N GLN A 73 6.11 -7.70 -1.77
CA GLN A 73 7.51 -7.62 -1.40
C GLN A 73 8.04 -8.98 -0.96
N SER A 74 7.38 -9.66 -0.03
CA SER A 74 7.92 -10.87 0.61
C SER A 74 7.89 -12.11 -0.31
N ILE A 75 6.85 -12.27 -1.12
CA ILE A 75 6.62 -13.42 -1.98
C ILE A 75 7.04 -13.12 -3.42
N ASP A 76 6.52 -12.05 -4.00
CA ASP A 76 6.74 -11.72 -5.42
C ASP A 76 8.05 -10.92 -5.66
N LYS A 77 8.76 -10.53 -4.58
CA LYS A 77 10.04 -9.79 -4.62
C LYS A 77 9.96 -8.47 -5.40
N ILE A 78 8.81 -7.82 -5.35
CA ILE A 78 8.57 -6.51 -5.94
C ILE A 78 8.95 -5.45 -4.90
N THR A 79 9.76 -4.47 -5.27
CA THR A 79 9.98 -3.28 -4.42
C THR A 79 8.74 -2.38 -4.51
N VAL A 80 8.07 -2.16 -3.37
CA VAL A 80 6.90 -1.29 -3.32
C VAL A 80 7.26 0.02 -2.63
N ILE A 81 7.01 1.14 -3.30
CA ILE A 81 7.16 2.48 -2.74
C ILE A 81 5.75 3.05 -2.57
N VAL A 82 5.41 3.43 -1.36
CA VAL A 82 4.08 3.95 -1.00
C VAL A 82 4.22 5.37 -0.48
N CYS A 83 3.46 6.30 -1.04
CA CYS A 83 3.27 7.63 -0.50
C CYS A 83 1.85 7.73 0.07
N ASP A 84 1.71 8.02 1.34
CA ASP A 84 0.40 8.21 1.97
C ASP A 84 0.53 9.12 3.20
N HIS A 85 -0.51 9.88 3.49
CA HIS A 85 -0.60 10.73 4.67
C HIS A 85 -1.20 10.00 5.88
N GLN A 86 -1.78 8.81 5.68
CA GLN A 86 -2.29 7.95 6.76
C GLN A 86 -1.12 7.17 7.40
N ALA A 87 -0.33 7.88 8.20
CA ALA A 87 0.94 7.39 8.72
C ALA A 87 0.83 6.06 9.49
N ARG A 88 -0.26 5.85 10.26
CA ARG A 88 -0.45 4.59 11.01
C ARG A 88 -0.57 3.40 10.06
N ASP A 89 -1.40 3.54 9.04
CA ASP A 89 -1.66 2.47 8.09
C ASP A 89 -0.41 2.19 7.26
N LEU A 90 0.30 3.26 6.84
CA LEU A 90 1.55 3.14 6.10
C LEU A 90 2.64 2.42 6.92
N LEU A 91 2.93 2.91 8.13
CA LEU A 91 4.00 2.38 8.96
C LEU A 91 3.75 0.94 9.45
N SER A 92 2.51 0.45 9.39
CA SER A 92 2.19 -0.94 9.75
C SER A 92 2.51 -1.97 8.66
N CYS A 93 2.85 -1.55 7.45
CA CYS A 93 3.06 -2.46 6.31
C CYS A 93 4.35 -2.20 5.51
N VAL A 94 5.26 -1.36 6.01
CA VAL A 94 6.53 -1.04 5.33
C VAL A 94 7.73 -1.45 6.18
N ASP A 95 8.85 -1.76 5.52
CA ASP A 95 10.12 -2.09 6.19
C ASP A 95 10.91 -0.82 6.56
N ARG A 96 10.77 0.22 5.74
CA ARG A 96 11.43 1.52 5.93
C ARG A 96 10.48 2.65 5.54
N ALA A 97 10.63 3.77 6.24
CA ALA A 97 9.89 4.98 5.95
C ALA A 97 10.80 6.21 5.90
N ILE A 98 10.35 7.21 5.17
CA ILE A 98 10.97 8.53 5.07
C ILE A 98 9.86 9.54 5.37
N VAL A 99 10.12 10.46 6.30
CA VAL A 99 9.20 11.56 6.60
C VAL A 99 9.71 12.83 5.91
N LEU A 100 8.82 13.42 5.12
CA LEU A 100 9.10 14.66 4.39
C LEU A 100 8.33 15.82 5.04
N SER A 101 9.01 16.92 5.32
CA SER A 101 8.41 18.18 5.75
C SER A 101 9.10 19.35 5.05
N ASN A 102 8.32 20.30 4.53
CA ASN A 102 8.83 21.50 3.86
C ASN A 102 9.91 21.22 2.79
N GLY A 103 9.73 20.16 2.00
CA GLY A 103 10.66 19.74 0.94
C GLY A 103 11.96 19.13 1.43
N LYS A 104 12.07 18.76 2.70
CA LYS A 104 13.25 18.12 3.30
C LYS A 104 12.90 16.79 3.94
N ILE A 105 13.86 15.87 3.94
CA ILE A 105 13.77 14.65 4.74
C ILE A 105 14.08 15.03 6.19
N ILE A 106 13.11 14.82 7.08
CA ILE A 106 13.25 15.12 8.51
C ILE A 106 13.50 13.87 9.35
N ALA A 107 13.12 12.70 8.87
CA ALA A 107 13.41 11.42 9.50
C ALA A 107 13.45 10.29 8.44
N SER A 108 14.27 9.26 8.68
CA SER A 108 14.35 8.07 7.82
C SER A 108 14.79 6.87 8.65
N GLY A 109 14.11 5.74 8.52
CA GLY A 109 14.42 4.53 9.25
C GLY A 109 13.32 3.48 9.17
N SER A 110 13.42 2.47 10.03
CA SER A 110 12.33 1.52 10.28
C SER A 110 11.13 2.20 10.93
N PRO A 111 9.92 1.63 10.85
CA PRO A 111 8.75 2.17 11.54
C PRO A 111 9.01 2.45 13.04
N SER A 112 9.72 1.56 13.73
CA SER A 112 10.04 1.71 15.15
C SER A 112 11.00 2.87 15.44
N GLU A 113 11.92 3.17 14.54
CA GLU A 113 12.81 4.32 14.63
C GLU A 113 12.06 5.63 14.36
N ILE A 114 11.24 5.66 13.30
CA ILE A 114 10.42 6.81 12.92
C ILE A 114 9.48 7.23 14.07
N ILE A 115 8.82 6.29 14.73
CA ILE A 115 7.90 6.56 15.84
C ILE A 115 8.61 7.20 17.04
N LYS A 116 9.88 6.86 17.25
CA LYS A 116 10.70 7.39 18.36
C LYS A 116 11.43 8.67 18.02
N ASP A 117 11.50 9.02 16.74
CA ASP A 117 12.23 10.20 16.27
C ASP A 117 11.57 11.49 16.79
N SER A 118 12.33 12.33 17.45
CA SER A 118 11.84 13.55 18.08
C SER A 118 11.39 14.60 17.05
N THR A 119 12.07 14.68 15.92
CA THR A 119 11.75 15.63 14.84
C THR A 119 10.47 15.18 14.13
N ALA A 120 10.33 13.89 13.83
CA ALA A 120 9.12 13.33 13.24
C ALA A 120 7.90 13.53 14.16
N LYS A 121 8.07 13.39 15.47
CA LYS A 121 7.01 13.67 16.45
C LYS A 121 6.62 15.14 16.45
N SER A 122 7.57 16.03 16.60
CA SER A 122 7.28 17.47 16.73
C SER A 122 6.74 18.11 15.45
N GLU A 123 7.20 17.66 14.29
CA GLU A 123 6.87 18.31 13.01
C GLU A 123 5.78 17.61 12.21
N TYR A 124 5.49 16.33 12.49
CA TYR A 124 4.57 15.55 11.64
C TYR A 124 3.49 14.79 12.43
N PHE A 125 3.86 14.01 13.44
CA PHE A 125 2.91 13.10 14.09
C PHE A 125 2.20 13.69 15.31
N GLY A 126 2.83 14.59 16.05
CA GLY A 126 2.43 14.96 17.41
C GLY A 126 2.89 13.94 18.47
N ASP A 127 2.96 14.39 19.74
CA ASP A 127 3.53 13.59 20.83
C ASP A 127 2.74 12.33 21.19
N GLU A 128 1.43 12.31 20.90
CA GLU A 128 0.55 11.18 21.25
C GLU A 128 0.47 10.10 20.15
N PHE A 129 1.24 10.21 19.09
CA PHE A 129 1.18 9.27 17.99
C PHE A 129 1.70 7.89 18.41
N LYS A 130 0.86 6.85 18.22
CA LYS A 130 1.19 5.44 18.46
C LYS A 130 0.70 4.59 17.31
N ILE A 131 1.45 3.54 16.99
CA ILE A 131 1.00 2.45 16.14
C ILE A 131 0.63 1.31 17.08
N ASN A 132 -0.60 0.82 16.96
CA ASN A 132 -1.08 -0.36 17.71
C ASN A 132 -0.57 -1.64 17.09
#